data_4aafdd898e29c566fe445e3cd197b3f6
#
_entry.id   4aafdd898e29c566fe445e3cd197b3f6
#
_cell.length_a   1.000
_cell.length_b   1.000
_cell.length_c   1.000
_cell.angle_alpha   90.00
_cell.angle_beta   90.00
_cell.angle_gamma   90.00
#
_symmetry.space_group_name_H-M   'P 1'
#
loop_
_entity.id
_entity.type
_entity.pdbx_description
1 polymer ?
#
loop_
_entity_poly.entity_id
_entity_poly.type
_entity_poly.pdbx_seq_one_letter_code
_entity_poly.pdbx_strand_id
1 'polypeptide(L)'
;MLSASQRSQSVQTTQPIPPENAAAAQSVSACERRFEHPHRLMLGLYLGAFLGMLSETSMNIALPALCDEFGITTGTAQWMVVGYMLAIGIVLPCVGLLLKWVKAKTLVIVALCCFLVGAVVSAASPVFALVLAGRILQGVGTGIVLPSMYAAIMRVFPPAQIGAANGVAGLVIMFAPVIGPTLAGLLIGMFSWRAIFALFAVVSVAAIACTAVFFVTPIETTRPRIDVISVVASVIGFGCLVAGVSLVSDMGASGVVIGLLVVGVLVLAFYVWRQLHLESPLLDLKILGLRSFTVPALMVTCSFACTLAIMYIAPQELQRGLGFDATTAGLLMLAGGVVNAICSFGAGRLFDRFGAVPLVRLGALLAIVGSVLFLMIGVGTVPAFFVLAHVVFMIGIPFMQQSAQSAALKGLPHHFAADGSTILNTMQQVVGAVGTAIATCLLMAGQAAGTAGESAAQGFVTGSRHGYIFGLVLIVIALLLSFLHREQR
;
A
#
# COMPACT_ATOMS: atom_id res chain seq x y z
N MET A 1 48.36 4.80 -66.56
CA MET A 1 49.05 3.52 -66.33
C MET A 1 49.21 3.34 -64.84
N LEU A 2 48.46 2.44 -64.23
CA LEU A 2 48.61 1.75 -62.94
C LEU A 2 47.22 1.29 -62.59
N SER A 3 46.97 0.21 -62.91
CA SER A 3 46.71 -1.20 -62.59
C SER A 3 45.49 -1.39 -61.69
N ALA A 4 44.46 -1.89 -62.40
CA ALA A 4 43.30 -2.57 -61.74
C ALA A 4 43.76 -3.89 -61.17
N SER A 5 43.81 -3.99 -59.83
CA SER A 5 43.77 -5.25 -59.09
C SER A 5 43.67 -4.96 -57.58
N GLN A 6 42.51 -5.14 -57.04
CA GLN A 6 42.18 -5.52 -55.64
C GLN A 6 40.72 -5.18 -55.35
N ARG A 7 39.78 -5.77 -56.11
CA ARG A 7 38.45 -6.07 -55.64
C ARG A 7 38.35 -7.59 -55.50
N SER A 8 38.89 -8.11 -54.42
CA SER A 8 38.64 -9.49 -53.98
C SER A 8 37.83 -9.45 -52.70
N GLN A 9 36.58 -9.70 -52.88
CA GLN A 9 35.60 -10.31 -52.03
C GLN A 9 36.11 -10.80 -50.67
N SER A 10 35.70 -10.10 -49.58
CA SER A 10 35.54 -10.72 -48.26
C SER A 10 34.13 -11.30 -48.18
N VAL A 11 33.98 -12.54 -48.65
CA VAL A 11 32.88 -13.39 -48.25
C VAL A 11 33.13 -13.70 -46.77
N GLN A 12 32.40 -13.01 -45.91
CA GLN A 12 32.29 -13.42 -44.50
C GLN A 12 31.60 -14.78 -44.47
N THR A 13 32.40 -15.83 -44.33
CA THR A 13 31.95 -17.15 -43.91
C THR A 13 31.32 -16.97 -42.52
N THR A 14 29.99 -16.97 -42.45
CA THR A 14 29.24 -17.15 -41.24
C THR A 14 29.66 -18.47 -40.61
N GLN A 15 30.50 -18.40 -39.55
CA GLN A 15 30.78 -19.55 -38.72
C GLN A 15 29.46 -20.09 -38.19
N PRO A 16 29.22 -21.41 -38.23
CA PRO A 16 28.02 -22.00 -37.64
C PRO A 16 28.03 -21.72 -36.14
N ILE A 17 26.95 -21.14 -35.63
CA ILE A 17 26.71 -20.86 -34.21
C ILE A 17 26.84 -22.17 -33.44
N PRO A 18 27.67 -22.24 -32.40
CA PRO A 18 27.82 -23.45 -31.60
C PRO A 18 26.44 -23.98 -31.14
N PRO A 19 26.20 -25.29 -31.10
CA PRO A 19 24.89 -25.87 -30.79
C PRO A 19 24.33 -25.46 -29.43
N GLU A 20 25.19 -25.09 -28.51
CA GLU A 20 24.83 -24.58 -27.19
C GLU A 20 24.16 -23.19 -27.28
N ASN A 21 24.61 -22.32 -28.16
CA ASN A 21 23.99 -21.01 -28.42
C ASN A 21 22.70 -21.13 -29.26
N ALA A 22 22.59 -22.13 -30.09
CA ALA A 22 21.36 -22.41 -30.84
C ALA A 22 20.26 -22.97 -29.92
N ALA A 23 20.59 -23.81 -28.96
CA ALA A 23 19.66 -24.28 -27.94
C ALA A 23 19.20 -23.16 -26.99
N ALA A 24 20.11 -22.26 -26.59
CA ALA A 24 19.79 -21.07 -25.83
C ALA A 24 18.91 -20.09 -26.61
N ALA A 25 19.21 -19.84 -27.88
CA ALA A 25 18.40 -19.00 -28.78
C ALA A 25 17.01 -19.62 -29.05
N GLN A 26 16.92 -20.93 -29.19
CA GLN A 26 15.65 -21.66 -29.33
C GLN A 26 14.84 -21.67 -28.03
N SER A 27 15.47 -21.75 -26.85
CA SER A 27 14.79 -21.65 -25.56
C SER A 27 14.26 -20.22 -25.32
N VAL A 28 15.00 -19.18 -25.71
CA VAL A 28 14.56 -17.80 -25.65
C VAL A 28 13.40 -17.56 -26.64
N SER A 29 13.49 -18.04 -27.87
CA SER A 29 12.41 -17.90 -28.87
C SER A 29 11.18 -18.75 -28.55
N ALA A 30 11.32 -19.86 -27.84
CA ALA A 30 10.21 -20.66 -27.32
C ALA A 30 9.53 -19.98 -26.12
N CYS A 31 10.30 -19.25 -25.30
CA CYS A 31 9.77 -18.43 -24.20
C CYS A 31 9.05 -17.19 -24.75
N GLU A 32 9.57 -16.56 -25.80
CA GLU A 32 8.93 -15.43 -26.47
C GLU A 32 7.61 -15.78 -27.17
N ARG A 33 7.50 -16.99 -27.73
CA ARG A 33 6.24 -17.48 -28.35
C ARG A 33 5.18 -17.93 -27.34
N ARG A 34 5.54 -18.09 -26.06
CA ARG A 34 4.66 -18.66 -25.05
C ARG A 34 3.57 -17.69 -24.57
N PHE A 35 3.74 -16.36 -24.80
CA PHE A 35 2.84 -15.34 -24.29
C PHE A 35 2.54 -14.27 -25.35
N GLU A 36 1.71 -14.61 -26.36
CA GLU A 36 1.29 -13.66 -27.40
C GLU A 36 0.56 -12.42 -26.86
N HIS A 37 -0.12 -12.55 -25.70
CA HIS A 37 -0.89 -11.48 -25.09
C HIS A 37 -0.62 -11.36 -23.58
N PRO A 38 0.56 -10.85 -23.15
CA PRO A 38 0.96 -10.85 -21.74
C PRO A 38 0.00 -10.04 -20.84
N HIS A 39 -0.57 -8.95 -21.33
CA HIS A 39 -1.55 -8.16 -20.55
C HIS A 39 -2.85 -8.91 -20.29
N ARG A 40 -3.31 -9.79 -21.19
CA ARG A 40 -4.49 -10.64 -20.93
C ARG A 40 -4.24 -11.64 -19.82
N LEU A 41 -3.03 -12.20 -19.76
CA LEU A 41 -2.61 -13.09 -18.68
C LEU A 41 -2.64 -12.39 -17.31
N MET A 42 -2.31 -11.12 -17.27
CA MET A 42 -2.25 -10.32 -16.05
C MET A 42 -3.59 -9.74 -15.60
N LEU A 43 -4.65 -9.84 -16.42
CA LEU A 43 -5.90 -9.12 -16.19
C LEU A 43 -6.52 -9.43 -14.80
N GLY A 44 -6.54 -10.70 -14.39
CA GLY A 44 -7.06 -11.08 -13.08
C GLY A 44 -6.23 -10.52 -11.92
N LEU A 45 -4.90 -10.46 -12.07
CA LEU A 45 -4.00 -9.85 -11.08
C LEU A 45 -4.16 -8.32 -11.01
N TYR A 46 -4.33 -7.66 -12.16
CA TYR A 46 -4.61 -6.22 -12.20
C TYR A 46 -5.94 -5.89 -11.54
N LEU A 47 -7.00 -6.64 -11.83
CA LEU A 47 -8.30 -6.49 -11.18
C LEU A 47 -8.22 -6.74 -9.67
N GLY A 48 -7.49 -7.77 -9.24
CA GLY A 48 -7.29 -8.07 -7.82
C GLY A 48 -6.49 -7.00 -7.09
N ALA A 49 -5.43 -6.48 -7.71
CA ALA A 49 -4.63 -5.39 -7.14
C ALA A 49 -5.44 -4.08 -7.05
N PHE A 50 -6.19 -3.74 -8.11
CA PHE A 50 -7.13 -2.61 -8.11
C PHE A 50 -8.13 -2.74 -6.97
N LEU A 51 -8.75 -3.91 -6.84
CA LEU A 51 -9.75 -4.19 -5.83
C LEU A 51 -9.20 -4.07 -4.40
N GLY A 52 -7.99 -4.57 -4.17
CA GLY A 52 -7.30 -4.44 -2.89
C GLY A 52 -7.09 -2.99 -2.48
N MET A 53 -6.54 -2.18 -3.37
CA MET A 53 -6.28 -0.76 -3.13
C MET A 53 -7.57 0.06 -3.03
N LEU A 54 -8.57 -0.26 -3.85
CA LEU A 54 -9.91 0.33 -3.78
C LEU A 54 -10.54 0.07 -2.41
N SER A 55 -10.45 -1.17 -1.95
CA SER A 55 -10.98 -1.62 -0.66
C SER A 55 -10.30 -0.92 0.53
N GLU A 56 -9.00 -0.66 0.45
CA GLU A 56 -8.22 0.02 1.49
C GLU A 56 -8.75 1.44 1.75
N THR A 57 -9.06 2.19 0.71
CA THR A 57 -9.45 3.60 0.82
C THR A 57 -10.96 3.83 0.95
N SER A 58 -11.78 2.95 0.37
CA SER A 58 -13.25 3.07 0.39
C SER A 58 -13.84 2.99 1.80
N MET A 59 -13.21 2.22 2.70
CA MET A 59 -13.74 2.02 4.04
C MET A 59 -13.73 3.26 4.91
N ASN A 60 -12.81 4.19 4.68
CA ASN A 60 -12.73 5.43 5.47
C ASN A 60 -14.02 6.26 5.39
N ILE A 61 -14.72 6.26 4.23
CA ILE A 61 -16.02 6.92 4.03
C ILE A 61 -17.15 6.17 4.76
N ALA A 62 -17.04 4.85 4.90
CA ALA A 62 -18.08 4.01 5.48
C ALA A 62 -18.08 3.99 7.02
N LEU A 63 -16.99 4.42 7.67
CA LEU A 63 -16.85 4.32 9.13
C LEU A 63 -17.97 4.99 9.91
N PRO A 64 -18.42 6.23 9.60
CA PRO A 64 -19.53 6.85 10.32
C PRO A 64 -20.82 6.04 10.22
N ALA A 65 -21.15 5.50 9.02
CA ALA A 65 -22.34 4.69 8.83
C ALA A 65 -22.28 3.37 9.64
N LEU A 66 -21.09 2.76 9.75
CA LEU A 66 -20.87 1.57 10.60
C LEU A 66 -21.02 1.89 12.07
N CYS A 67 -20.51 3.04 12.56
CA CYS A 67 -20.68 3.49 13.94
C CYS A 67 -22.16 3.65 14.26
N ASP A 68 -22.93 4.27 13.38
CA ASP A 68 -24.36 4.53 13.59
C ASP A 68 -25.19 3.24 13.56
N GLU A 69 -24.91 2.30 12.65
CA GLU A 69 -25.70 1.07 12.52
C GLU A 69 -25.40 0.08 13.64
N PHE A 70 -24.14 -0.08 14.04
CA PHE A 70 -23.75 -1.06 15.06
C PHE A 70 -23.65 -0.46 16.48
N GLY A 71 -23.84 0.86 16.66
CA GLY A 71 -23.72 1.53 17.96
C GLY A 71 -22.31 1.45 18.54
N ILE A 72 -21.26 1.43 17.70
CA ILE A 72 -19.86 1.27 18.11
C ILE A 72 -19.11 2.60 18.09
N THR A 73 -18.01 2.66 18.85
CA THR A 73 -17.12 3.82 18.87
C THR A 73 -16.29 3.96 17.60
N THR A 74 -15.79 5.16 17.34
CA THR A 74 -14.84 5.41 16.25
C THR A 74 -13.56 4.56 16.43
N GLY A 75 -13.13 4.33 17.70
CA GLY A 75 -12.00 3.46 18.02
C GLY A 75 -12.24 2.00 17.60
N THR A 76 -13.43 1.47 17.89
CA THR A 76 -13.81 0.13 17.44
C THR A 76 -13.94 0.06 15.92
N ALA A 77 -14.57 1.04 15.29
CA ALA A 77 -14.75 1.08 13.85
C ALA A 77 -13.42 1.15 13.08
N GLN A 78 -12.37 1.79 13.61
CA GLN A 78 -11.04 1.87 12.97
C GLN A 78 -10.43 0.50 12.64
N TRP A 79 -10.81 -0.57 13.37
CA TRP A 79 -10.35 -1.91 13.08
C TRP A 79 -10.69 -2.39 11.66
N MET A 80 -11.70 -1.79 11.04
CA MET A 80 -12.02 -2.03 9.62
C MET A 80 -10.87 -1.65 8.69
N VAL A 81 -10.09 -0.63 9.05
CA VAL A 81 -8.94 -0.14 8.29
C VAL A 81 -7.65 -0.80 8.79
N VAL A 82 -7.40 -0.69 10.09
CA VAL A 82 -6.18 -1.20 10.74
C VAL A 82 -6.06 -2.72 10.62
N GLY A 83 -7.15 -3.46 10.87
CA GLY A 83 -7.17 -4.93 10.76
C GLY A 83 -6.87 -5.42 9.33
N TYR A 84 -7.38 -4.71 8.33
CA TYR A 84 -7.08 -4.98 6.93
C TYR A 84 -5.60 -4.75 6.59
N MET A 85 -5.04 -3.61 6.97
CA MET A 85 -3.63 -3.27 6.74
C MET A 85 -2.69 -4.20 7.50
N LEU A 86 -3.05 -4.57 8.75
CA LEU A 86 -2.31 -5.52 9.54
C LEU A 86 -2.27 -6.89 8.86
N ALA A 87 -3.40 -7.36 8.34
CA ALA A 87 -3.45 -8.63 7.60
C ALA A 87 -2.56 -8.60 6.35
N ILE A 88 -2.55 -7.49 5.60
CA ILE A 88 -1.61 -7.31 4.49
C ILE A 88 -0.16 -7.35 4.98
N GLY A 89 0.18 -6.56 6.00
CA GLY A 89 1.55 -6.46 6.53
C GLY A 89 2.11 -7.79 7.04
N ILE A 90 1.27 -8.63 7.65
CA ILE A 90 1.62 -9.97 8.13
C ILE A 90 1.88 -10.94 6.97
N VAL A 91 1.06 -10.88 5.93
CA VAL A 91 1.10 -11.83 4.81
C VAL A 91 2.21 -11.51 3.81
N LEU A 92 2.50 -10.22 3.58
CA LEU A 92 3.48 -9.73 2.61
C LEU A 92 4.84 -10.48 2.66
N PRO A 93 5.50 -10.61 3.83
CA PRO A 93 6.78 -11.31 3.91
C PRO A 93 6.71 -12.79 3.53
N CYS A 94 5.54 -13.40 3.70
CA CYS A 94 5.33 -14.83 3.45
C CYS A 94 5.10 -15.15 1.97
N VAL A 95 4.72 -14.17 1.14
CA VAL A 95 4.29 -14.41 -0.26
C VAL A 95 5.43 -14.94 -1.12
N GLY A 96 6.65 -14.43 -0.93
CA GLY A 96 7.83 -14.93 -1.65
C GLY A 96 8.06 -16.43 -1.43
N LEU A 97 7.81 -16.92 -0.21
CA LEU A 97 7.88 -18.32 0.14
C LEU A 97 6.68 -19.10 -0.43
N LEU A 98 5.46 -18.55 -0.29
CA LEU A 98 4.24 -19.18 -0.83
C LEU A 98 4.32 -19.41 -2.34
N LEU A 99 4.91 -18.46 -3.10
CA LEU A 99 5.13 -18.58 -4.54
C LEU A 99 6.13 -19.69 -4.91
N LYS A 100 7.04 -20.06 -4.00
CA LYS A 100 7.95 -21.21 -4.18
C LYS A 100 7.30 -22.53 -3.83
N TRP A 101 6.24 -22.54 -3.01
CA TRP A 101 5.56 -23.74 -2.53
C TRP A 101 4.32 -24.10 -3.34
N VAL A 102 3.55 -23.12 -3.75
CA VAL A 102 2.26 -23.26 -4.41
C VAL A 102 2.34 -22.70 -5.82
N LYS A 103 1.71 -23.37 -6.78
CA LYS A 103 1.60 -22.84 -8.16
C LYS A 103 0.99 -21.44 -8.13
N ALA A 104 1.62 -20.47 -8.77
CA ALA A 104 1.20 -19.08 -8.74
C ALA A 104 -0.28 -18.89 -9.09
N LYS A 105 -0.81 -19.63 -10.08
CA LYS A 105 -2.25 -19.61 -10.44
C LYS A 105 -3.14 -20.00 -9.26
N THR A 106 -2.83 -21.10 -8.60
CA THR A 106 -3.60 -21.58 -7.44
C THR A 106 -3.53 -20.58 -6.29
N LEU A 107 -2.34 -20.03 -6.00
CA LEU A 107 -2.15 -19.05 -4.94
C LEU A 107 -2.99 -17.78 -5.18
N VAL A 108 -2.98 -17.25 -6.42
CA VAL A 108 -3.76 -16.06 -6.79
C VAL A 108 -5.26 -16.34 -6.73
N ILE A 109 -5.72 -17.51 -7.21
CA ILE A 109 -7.15 -17.88 -7.12
C ILE A 109 -7.57 -17.99 -5.65
N VAL A 110 -6.79 -18.65 -4.79
CA VAL A 110 -7.07 -18.76 -3.35
C VAL A 110 -7.13 -17.37 -2.70
N ALA A 111 -6.20 -16.48 -3.03
CA ALA A 111 -6.18 -15.11 -2.51
C ALA A 111 -7.45 -14.32 -2.93
N LEU A 112 -7.85 -14.41 -4.20
CA LEU A 112 -9.06 -13.77 -4.69
C LEU A 112 -10.34 -14.41 -4.10
N CYS A 113 -10.35 -15.73 -3.85
CA CYS A 113 -11.44 -16.41 -3.15
C CYS A 113 -11.51 -15.96 -1.68
N CYS A 114 -10.39 -15.80 -0.97
CA CYS A 114 -10.36 -15.21 0.37
C CYS A 114 -10.97 -13.80 0.36
N PHE A 115 -10.59 -12.97 -0.63
CA PHE A 115 -11.16 -11.63 -0.77
C PHE A 115 -12.67 -11.68 -1.04
N LEU A 116 -13.12 -12.54 -1.95
CA LEU A 116 -14.54 -12.75 -2.29
C LEU A 116 -15.35 -13.20 -1.05
N VAL A 117 -14.89 -14.24 -0.36
CA VAL A 117 -15.56 -14.74 0.85
C VAL A 117 -15.63 -13.64 1.91
N GLY A 118 -14.52 -12.90 2.10
CA GLY A 118 -14.49 -11.76 3.01
C GLY A 118 -15.50 -10.68 2.61
N ALA A 119 -15.66 -10.38 1.33
CA ALA A 119 -16.62 -9.41 0.82
C ALA A 119 -18.08 -9.89 1.05
N VAL A 120 -18.38 -11.14 0.74
CA VAL A 120 -19.72 -11.72 0.94
C VAL A 120 -20.09 -11.77 2.43
N VAL A 121 -19.16 -12.23 3.28
CA VAL A 121 -19.37 -12.25 4.75
C VAL A 121 -19.62 -10.84 5.27
N SER A 122 -18.84 -9.85 4.86
CA SER A 122 -19.04 -8.46 5.30
C SER A 122 -20.36 -7.87 4.81
N ALA A 123 -20.76 -8.14 3.55
CA ALA A 123 -22.02 -7.64 2.98
C ALA A 123 -23.25 -8.21 3.69
N ALA A 124 -23.23 -9.51 4.04
CA ALA A 124 -24.35 -10.23 4.63
C ALA A 124 -24.40 -10.13 6.17
N SER A 125 -23.40 -9.52 6.81
CA SER A 125 -23.22 -9.61 8.26
C SER A 125 -24.22 -8.78 9.06
N PRO A 126 -24.83 -9.35 10.09
CA PRO A 126 -25.68 -8.63 11.04
C PRO A 126 -24.90 -8.04 12.23
N VAL A 127 -23.62 -8.39 12.42
CA VAL A 127 -22.81 -7.97 13.57
C VAL A 127 -21.42 -7.49 13.11
N PHE A 128 -20.90 -6.46 13.79
CA PHE A 128 -19.61 -5.85 13.45
C PHE A 128 -18.45 -6.84 13.43
N ALA A 129 -18.41 -7.78 14.38
CA ALA A 129 -17.31 -8.75 14.46
C ALA A 129 -17.16 -9.61 13.18
N LEU A 130 -18.26 -9.98 12.52
CA LEU A 130 -18.23 -10.72 11.26
C LEU A 130 -17.81 -9.80 10.09
N VAL A 131 -18.23 -8.53 10.09
CA VAL A 131 -17.76 -7.54 9.11
C VAL A 131 -16.23 -7.40 9.21
N LEU A 132 -15.70 -7.29 10.42
CA LEU A 132 -14.26 -7.19 10.68
C LEU A 132 -13.52 -8.48 10.27
N ALA A 133 -14.06 -9.66 10.59
CA ALA A 133 -13.48 -10.93 10.16
C ALA A 133 -13.40 -11.01 8.62
N GLY A 134 -14.44 -10.58 7.92
CA GLY A 134 -14.44 -10.47 6.47
C GLY A 134 -13.38 -9.50 5.95
N ARG A 135 -13.17 -8.37 6.62
CA ARG A 135 -12.11 -7.40 6.29
C ARG A 135 -10.70 -7.97 6.45
N ILE A 136 -10.45 -8.69 7.55
CA ILE A 136 -9.16 -9.37 7.77
C ILE A 136 -8.91 -10.38 6.64
N LEU A 137 -9.92 -11.16 6.26
CA LEU A 137 -9.80 -12.13 5.17
C LEU A 137 -9.55 -11.46 3.82
N GLN A 138 -10.16 -10.29 3.55
CA GLN A 138 -9.85 -9.46 2.38
C GLN A 138 -8.39 -8.98 2.40
N GLY A 139 -7.88 -8.56 3.56
CA GLY A 139 -6.49 -8.14 3.75
C GLY A 139 -5.50 -9.26 3.43
N VAL A 140 -5.78 -10.50 3.86
CA VAL A 140 -4.98 -11.68 3.49
C VAL A 140 -4.95 -11.85 1.96
N GLY A 141 -6.09 -11.76 1.30
CA GLY A 141 -6.19 -11.84 -0.17
C GLY A 141 -5.34 -10.77 -0.86
N THR A 142 -5.49 -9.52 -0.45
CA THR A 142 -4.73 -8.39 -1.03
C THR A 142 -3.23 -8.52 -0.81
N GLY A 143 -2.82 -8.92 0.41
CA GLY A 143 -1.41 -9.15 0.75
C GLY A 143 -0.72 -10.18 -0.13
N ILE A 144 -1.47 -11.17 -0.66
CA ILE A 144 -0.95 -12.18 -1.60
C ILE A 144 -0.95 -11.65 -3.04
N VAL A 145 -2.03 -10.98 -3.47
CA VAL A 145 -2.21 -10.56 -4.87
C VAL A 145 -1.15 -9.56 -5.31
N LEU A 146 -0.86 -8.54 -4.50
CA LEU A 146 0.06 -7.45 -4.87
C LEU A 146 1.48 -7.95 -5.20
N PRO A 147 2.18 -8.70 -4.32
CA PRO A 147 3.50 -9.23 -4.66
C PRO A 147 3.47 -10.27 -5.78
N SER A 148 2.38 -11.07 -5.84
CA SER A 148 2.20 -12.07 -6.91
C SER A 148 2.08 -11.41 -8.29
N MET A 149 1.47 -10.23 -8.36
CA MET A 149 1.38 -9.43 -9.59
C MET A 149 2.77 -9.00 -10.08
N TYR A 150 3.60 -8.43 -9.20
CA TYR A 150 4.97 -8.02 -9.57
C TYR A 150 5.84 -9.23 -9.92
N ALA A 151 5.75 -10.33 -9.18
CA ALA A 151 6.46 -11.57 -9.50
C ALA A 151 6.05 -12.15 -10.86
N ALA A 152 4.77 -12.07 -11.21
CA ALA A 152 4.26 -12.50 -12.51
C ALA A 152 4.75 -11.60 -13.65
N ILE A 153 4.77 -10.27 -13.47
CA ILE A 153 5.30 -9.32 -14.47
C ILE A 153 6.73 -9.70 -14.86
N MET A 154 7.59 -9.99 -13.88
CA MET A 154 9.00 -10.36 -14.12
C MET A 154 9.17 -11.65 -14.90
N ARG A 155 8.15 -12.51 -14.99
CA ARG A 155 8.19 -13.82 -15.64
C ARG A 155 7.39 -13.90 -16.94
N VAL A 156 6.37 -13.05 -17.07
CA VAL A 156 5.45 -13.05 -18.23
C VAL A 156 5.92 -12.11 -19.32
N PHE A 157 6.54 -10.98 -18.96
CA PHE A 157 6.97 -9.97 -19.93
C PHE A 157 8.43 -10.14 -20.34
N PRO A 158 8.77 -9.90 -21.62
CA PRO A 158 10.16 -9.78 -22.04
C PRO A 158 10.89 -8.67 -21.28
N PRO A 159 12.21 -8.77 -21.04
CA PRO A 159 12.98 -7.77 -20.30
C PRO A 159 12.78 -6.32 -20.78
N ALA A 160 12.65 -6.11 -22.09
CA ALA A 160 12.42 -4.79 -22.68
C ALA A 160 11.05 -4.19 -22.35
N GLN A 161 10.05 -5.00 -21.97
CA GLN A 161 8.68 -4.58 -21.69
C GLN A 161 8.34 -4.54 -20.20
N ILE A 162 9.21 -5.03 -19.33
CA ILE A 162 8.98 -5.07 -17.86
C ILE A 162 8.69 -3.67 -17.30
N GLY A 163 9.41 -2.64 -17.76
CA GLY A 163 9.18 -1.27 -17.35
C GLY A 163 7.78 -0.77 -17.70
N ALA A 164 7.31 -1.04 -18.92
CA ALA A 164 5.96 -0.67 -19.35
C ALA A 164 4.88 -1.45 -18.57
N ALA A 165 5.10 -2.74 -18.33
CA ALA A 165 4.19 -3.58 -17.55
C ALA A 165 4.07 -3.11 -16.08
N ASN A 166 5.19 -2.75 -15.45
CA ASN A 166 5.19 -2.14 -14.11
C ASN A 166 4.50 -0.76 -14.13
N GLY A 167 4.62 -0.01 -15.23
CA GLY A 167 3.87 1.24 -15.42
C GLY A 167 2.36 1.02 -15.41
N VAL A 168 1.87 0.00 -16.11
CA VAL A 168 0.44 -0.38 -16.11
C VAL A 168 0.00 -0.82 -14.70
N ALA A 169 0.78 -1.66 -14.02
CA ALA A 169 0.50 -2.07 -12.65
C ALA A 169 0.43 -0.86 -11.70
N GLY A 170 1.37 0.07 -11.81
CA GLY A 170 1.39 1.31 -11.05
C GLY A 170 0.15 2.17 -11.30
N LEU A 171 -0.28 2.32 -12.56
CA LEU A 171 -1.51 3.05 -12.89
C LEU A 171 -2.74 2.42 -12.23
N VAL A 172 -2.88 1.09 -12.28
CA VAL A 172 -3.98 0.35 -11.67
C VAL A 172 -4.02 0.59 -10.15
N ILE A 173 -2.87 0.48 -9.49
CA ILE A 173 -2.74 0.67 -8.04
C ILE A 173 -3.02 2.11 -7.63
N MET A 174 -2.56 3.10 -8.41
CA MET A 174 -2.73 4.52 -8.09
C MET A 174 -4.13 5.05 -8.38
N PHE A 175 -4.82 4.46 -9.37
CA PHE A 175 -6.16 4.89 -9.75
C PHE A 175 -7.22 4.47 -8.73
N ALA A 176 -7.02 3.32 -8.09
CA ALA A 176 -7.94 2.77 -7.10
C ALA A 176 -8.19 3.70 -5.89
N PRO A 177 -7.17 4.24 -5.20
CA PRO A 177 -7.37 5.18 -4.10
C PRO A 177 -8.04 6.49 -4.49
N VAL A 178 -7.89 6.92 -5.74
CA VAL A 178 -8.55 8.12 -6.27
C VAL A 178 -10.06 7.96 -6.32
N ILE A 179 -10.51 6.81 -6.83
CA ILE A 179 -11.93 6.51 -7.02
C ILE A 179 -12.56 6.02 -5.72
N GLY A 180 -11.79 5.36 -4.85
CA GLY A 180 -12.29 4.66 -3.67
C GLY A 180 -13.27 5.47 -2.81
N PRO A 181 -12.88 6.63 -2.29
CA PRO A 181 -13.75 7.45 -1.45
C PRO A 181 -15.01 7.90 -2.18
N THR A 182 -14.87 8.33 -3.43
CA THR A 182 -15.99 8.82 -4.24
C THR A 182 -16.99 7.71 -4.54
N LEU A 183 -16.50 6.55 -4.96
CA LEU A 183 -17.35 5.39 -5.26
C LEU A 183 -18.05 4.89 -4.00
N ALA A 184 -17.33 4.83 -2.87
CA ALA A 184 -17.92 4.47 -1.58
C ALA A 184 -19.01 5.47 -1.16
N GLY A 185 -18.75 6.77 -1.28
CA GLY A 185 -19.72 7.82 -0.96
C GLY A 185 -20.99 7.71 -1.79
N LEU A 186 -20.87 7.50 -3.11
CA LEU A 186 -22.01 7.30 -4.01
C LEU A 186 -22.80 6.04 -3.65
N LEU A 187 -22.14 4.92 -3.40
CA LEU A 187 -22.80 3.66 -3.04
C LEU A 187 -23.51 3.76 -1.68
N ILE A 188 -22.94 4.45 -0.72
CA ILE A 188 -23.58 4.68 0.58
C ILE A 188 -24.81 5.59 0.43
N GLY A 189 -24.70 6.67 -0.34
CA GLY A 189 -25.80 7.61 -0.55
C GLY A 189 -26.97 7.02 -1.37
N MET A 190 -26.69 6.12 -2.32
CA MET A 190 -27.73 5.49 -3.15
C MET A 190 -28.33 4.23 -2.51
N PHE A 191 -27.57 3.49 -1.73
CA PHE A 191 -27.97 2.20 -1.17
C PHE A 191 -27.61 2.11 0.32
N SER A 192 -26.44 1.57 0.62
CA SER A 192 -25.88 1.44 1.97
C SER A 192 -24.38 1.11 1.89
N TRP A 193 -23.70 1.10 3.03
CA TRP A 193 -22.29 0.66 3.10
C TRP A 193 -22.11 -0.81 2.64
N ARG A 194 -23.14 -1.66 2.75
CA ARG A 194 -23.12 -3.05 2.26
C ARG A 194 -22.90 -3.14 0.75
N ALA A 195 -23.39 -2.14 0.00
CA ALA A 195 -23.22 -2.09 -1.45
C ALA A 195 -21.74 -2.02 -1.88
N ILE A 196 -20.86 -1.47 -1.05
CA ILE A 196 -19.43 -1.46 -1.29
C ILE A 196 -18.88 -2.89 -1.33
N PHE A 197 -19.27 -3.71 -0.35
CA PHE A 197 -18.83 -5.11 -0.30
C PHE A 197 -19.48 -5.97 -1.40
N ALA A 198 -20.73 -5.67 -1.78
CA ALA A 198 -21.38 -6.33 -2.91
C ALA A 198 -20.63 -6.04 -4.23
N LEU A 199 -20.22 -4.78 -4.47
CA LEU A 199 -19.37 -4.42 -5.60
C LEU A 199 -18.04 -5.18 -5.56
N PHE A 200 -17.39 -5.25 -4.40
CA PHE A 200 -16.15 -6.00 -4.23
C PHE A 200 -16.33 -7.49 -4.57
N ALA A 201 -17.46 -8.09 -4.17
CA ALA A 201 -17.76 -9.48 -4.52
C ALA A 201 -17.89 -9.68 -6.04
N VAL A 202 -18.62 -8.79 -6.72
CA VAL A 202 -18.79 -8.87 -8.19
C VAL A 202 -17.45 -8.75 -8.92
N VAL A 203 -16.62 -7.76 -8.54
CA VAL A 203 -15.30 -7.57 -9.16
C VAL A 203 -14.36 -8.74 -8.83
N SER A 204 -14.46 -9.33 -7.63
CA SER A 204 -13.68 -10.52 -7.26
C SER A 204 -14.03 -11.72 -8.13
N VAL A 205 -15.31 -11.95 -8.41
CA VAL A 205 -15.74 -13.02 -9.31
C VAL A 205 -15.16 -12.81 -10.71
N ALA A 206 -15.20 -11.58 -11.22
CA ALA A 206 -14.57 -11.25 -12.50
C ALA A 206 -13.06 -11.49 -12.49
N ALA A 207 -12.36 -11.10 -11.41
CA ALA A 207 -10.92 -11.31 -11.26
C ALA A 207 -10.57 -12.81 -11.19
N ILE A 208 -11.36 -13.62 -10.47
CA ILE A 208 -11.21 -15.08 -10.40
C ILE A 208 -11.42 -15.69 -11.78
N ALA A 209 -12.50 -15.33 -12.49
CA ALA A 209 -12.78 -15.83 -13.83
C ALA A 209 -11.63 -15.49 -14.81
N CYS A 210 -11.16 -14.24 -14.82
CA CYS A 210 -10.02 -13.83 -15.63
C CYS A 210 -8.75 -14.61 -15.28
N THR A 211 -8.47 -14.82 -13.99
CA THR A 211 -7.31 -15.61 -13.56
C THR A 211 -7.44 -17.08 -13.95
N ALA A 212 -8.63 -17.67 -13.78
CA ALA A 212 -8.88 -19.07 -14.13
C ALA A 212 -8.73 -19.33 -15.63
N VAL A 213 -9.22 -18.41 -16.47
CA VAL A 213 -9.20 -18.56 -17.93
C VAL A 213 -7.83 -18.20 -18.52
N PHE A 214 -7.29 -17.04 -18.16
CA PHE A 214 -6.14 -16.47 -18.85
C PHE A 214 -4.80 -16.72 -18.17
N PHE A 215 -4.74 -16.79 -16.83
CA PHE A 215 -3.46 -16.87 -16.13
C PHE A 215 -2.83 -18.25 -16.23
N VAL A 216 -1.60 -18.30 -16.74
CA VAL A 216 -0.75 -19.51 -16.80
C VAL A 216 0.31 -19.39 -15.71
N THR A 217 0.69 -20.50 -15.08
CA THR A 217 1.69 -20.52 -14.02
C THR A 217 3.10 -20.36 -14.59
N PRO A 218 3.72 -19.18 -14.54
CA PRO A 218 5.07 -18.97 -15.08
C PRO A 218 6.18 -19.29 -14.08
N ILE A 219 5.84 -19.67 -12.85
CA ILE A 219 6.77 -19.85 -11.73
C ILE A 219 6.81 -21.33 -11.35
N GLU A 220 8.02 -21.91 -11.37
CA GLU A 220 8.25 -23.28 -10.91
C GLU A 220 8.35 -23.34 -9.37
N THR A 221 7.79 -24.40 -8.80
CA THR A 221 7.78 -24.60 -7.35
C THR A 221 9.06 -25.34 -6.92
N THR A 222 9.84 -24.75 -6.00
CA THR A 222 11.11 -25.30 -5.51
C THR A 222 11.04 -25.88 -4.09
N ARG A 223 9.95 -25.59 -3.35
CA ARG A 223 9.63 -26.05 -1.98
C ARG A 223 10.81 -25.99 -0.98
N PRO A 224 11.39 -24.81 -0.74
CA PRO A 224 12.44 -24.67 0.27
C PRO A 224 11.90 -24.93 1.68
N ARG A 225 12.78 -25.19 2.64
CA ARG A 225 12.38 -25.34 4.05
C ARG A 225 11.79 -24.04 4.58
N ILE A 226 10.62 -24.13 5.24
CA ILE A 226 9.94 -22.97 5.85
C ILE A 226 10.49 -22.78 7.25
N ASP A 227 10.93 -21.58 7.58
CA ASP A 227 11.14 -21.18 8.96
C ASP A 227 9.81 -20.75 9.61
N VAL A 228 9.05 -21.75 10.07
CA VAL A 228 7.74 -21.54 10.69
C VAL A 228 7.84 -20.63 11.92
N ILE A 229 8.95 -20.69 12.65
CA ILE A 229 9.17 -19.87 13.87
C ILE A 229 9.21 -18.39 13.50
N SER A 230 9.91 -18.02 12.43
CA SER A 230 9.96 -16.64 11.96
C SER A 230 8.59 -16.13 11.46
N VAL A 231 7.83 -16.98 10.77
CA VAL A 231 6.47 -16.64 10.34
C VAL A 231 5.57 -16.39 11.55
N VAL A 232 5.56 -17.32 12.52
CA VAL A 232 4.74 -17.17 13.72
C VAL A 232 5.17 -15.94 14.55
N ALA A 233 6.47 -15.71 14.69
CA ALA A 233 6.99 -14.54 15.40
C ALA A 233 6.58 -13.22 14.73
N SER A 234 6.61 -13.14 13.38
CA SER A 234 6.15 -11.94 12.67
C SER A 234 4.65 -11.70 12.89
N VAL A 235 3.82 -12.75 12.79
CA VAL A 235 2.37 -12.66 13.01
C VAL A 235 2.06 -12.17 14.42
N ILE A 236 2.64 -12.80 15.43
CA ILE A 236 2.39 -12.44 16.84
C ILE A 236 2.96 -11.05 17.13
N GLY A 237 4.18 -10.77 16.69
CA GLY A 237 4.87 -9.52 16.99
C GLY A 237 4.15 -8.30 16.39
N PHE A 238 3.86 -8.30 15.09
CA PHE A 238 3.10 -7.23 14.45
C PHE A 238 1.66 -7.18 14.93
N GLY A 239 1.03 -8.36 15.12
CA GLY A 239 -0.34 -8.46 15.64
C GLY A 239 -0.49 -7.82 17.00
N CYS A 240 0.36 -8.17 17.96
CA CYS A 240 0.34 -7.61 19.32
C CYS A 240 0.67 -6.12 19.32
N LEU A 241 1.66 -5.68 18.53
CA LEU A 241 2.04 -4.26 18.46
C LEU A 241 0.87 -3.39 17.96
N VAL A 242 0.29 -3.76 16.83
CA VAL A 242 -0.81 -3.00 16.21
C VAL A 242 -2.08 -3.08 17.07
N ALA A 243 -2.40 -4.26 17.63
CA ALA A 243 -3.53 -4.42 18.54
C ALA A 243 -3.35 -3.58 19.81
N GLY A 244 -2.15 -3.59 20.40
CA GLY A 244 -1.85 -2.77 21.57
C GLY A 244 -2.07 -1.28 21.31
N VAL A 245 -1.55 -0.74 20.20
CA VAL A 245 -1.75 0.68 19.87
C VAL A 245 -3.21 0.98 19.55
N SER A 246 -3.93 0.10 18.85
CA SER A 246 -5.34 0.32 18.48
C SER A 246 -6.27 0.30 19.71
N LEU A 247 -6.01 -0.58 20.67
CA LEU A 247 -6.83 -0.69 21.87
C LEU A 247 -6.61 0.45 22.87
N VAL A 248 -5.56 1.28 22.71
CA VAL A 248 -5.37 2.48 23.54
C VAL A 248 -6.60 3.40 23.49
N SER A 249 -7.23 3.52 22.32
CA SER A 249 -8.40 4.37 22.14
C SER A 249 -9.62 3.94 22.96
N ASP A 250 -9.82 2.63 23.14
CA ASP A 250 -10.99 2.08 23.83
C ASP A 250 -10.71 1.75 25.31
N MET A 251 -9.49 1.28 25.64
CA MET A 251 -9.12 0.76 26.95
C MET A 251 -8.08 1.63 27.68
N GLY A 252 -7.61 2.71 27.08
CA GLY A 252 -6.53 3.54 27.64
C GLY A 252 -5.23 2.74 27.85
N ALA A 253 -4.40 3.17 28.80
CA ALA A 253 -3.17 2.48 29.20
C ALA A 253 -3.44 1.32 30.18
N SER A 254 -4.36 0.43 29.83
CA SER A 254 -4.67 -0.75 30.66
C SER A 254 -3.53 -1.76 30.67
N GLY A 255 -3.52 -2.66 31.67
CA GLY A 255 -2.54 -3.75 31.75
C GLY A 255 -2.54 -4.66 30.50
N VAL A 256 -3.70 -4.84 29.85
CA VAL A 256 -3.82 -5.60 28.59
C VAL A 256 -3.10 -4.89 27.47
N VAL A 257 -3.30 -3.59 27.31
CA VAL A 257 -2.65 -2.78 26.27
C VAL A 257 -1.13 -2.77 26.47
N ILE A 258 -0.67 -2.52 27.69
CA ILE A 258 0.77 -2.54 28.00
C ILE A 258 1.35 -3.94 27.75
N GLY A 259 0.65 -4.99 28.16
CA GLY A 259 1.06 -6.38 27.91
C GLY A 259 1.21 -6.69 26.42
N LEU A 260 0.24 -6.29 25.60
CA LEU A 260 0.30 -6.46 24.13
C LEU A 260 1.48 -5.71 23.51
N LEU A 261 1.72 -4.46 23.91
CA LEU A 261 2.85 -3.67 23.41
C LEU A 261 4.19 -4.29 23.79
N VAL A 262 4.34 -4.72 25.05
CA VAL A 262 5.57 -5.36 25.53
C VAL A 262 5.81 -6.68 24.79
N VAL A 263 4.80 -7.54 24.70
CA VAL A 263 4.90 -8.81 23.96
C VAL A 263 5.22 -8.55 22.50
N GLY A 264 4.53 -7.59 21.85
CA GLY A 264 4.77 -7.21 20.46
C GLY A 264 6.22 -6.80 20.22
N VAL A 265 6.77 -5.91 21.06
CA VAL A 265 8.17 -5.44 20.95
C VAL A 265 9.15 -6.59 21.20
N LEU A 266 8.95 -7.41 22.23
CA LEU A 266 9.86 -8.51 22.54
C LEU A 266 9.87 -9.58 21.43
N VAL A 267 8.70 -9.93 20.89
CA VAL A 267 8.58 -10.93 19.82
C VAL A 267 9.17 -10.39 18.53
N LEU A 268 8.97 -9.10 18.20
CA LEU A 268 9.62 -8.46 17.04
C LEU A 268 11.13 -8.36 17.21
N ALA A 269 11.62 -8.06 18.40
CA ALA A 269 13.06 -8.07 18.68
C ALA A 269 13.65 -9.47 18.50
N PHE A 270 12.96 -10.53 18.97
CA PHE A 270 13.31 -11.92 18.73
C PHE A 270 13.27 -12.26 17.22
N TYR A 271 12.24 -11.82 16.49
CA TYR A 271 12.12 -11.99 15.04
C TYR A 271 13.33 -11.38 14.30
N VAL A 272 13.64 -10.10 14.61
CA VAL A 272 14.80 -9.41 14.00
C VAL A 272 16.10 -10.11 14.34
N TRP A 273 16.33 -10.46 15.61
CA TRP A 273 17.50 -11.20 16.03
C TRP A 273 17.65 -12.51 15.26
N ARG A 274 16.56 -13.28 15.13
CA ARG A 274 16.55 -14.54 14.40
C ARG A 274 16.87 -14.34 12.93
N GLN A 275 16.23 -13.36 12.24
CA GLN A 275 16.48 -13.09 10.82
C GLN A 275 17.95 -12.72 10.54
N LEU A 276 18.61 -12.03 11.48
CA LEU A 276 20.02 -11.65 11.33
C LEU A 276 21.00 -12.81 11.49
N HIS A 277 20.58 -13.92 12.16
CA HIS A 277 21.44 -15.09 12.46
C HIS A 277 21.12 -16.31 11.59
N LEU A 278 20.05 -16.31 10.81
CA LEU A 278 19.73 -17.42 9.89
C LEU A 278 20.62 -17.37 8.63
N GLU A 279 21.06 -18.54 8.17
CA GLU A 279 21.80 -18.68 6.90
C GLU A 279 20.93 -18.34 5.67
N SER A 280 19.64 -18.67 5.74
CA SER A 280 18.65 -18.34 4.71
C SER A 280 17.42 -17.69 5.36
N PRO A 281 17.50 -16.37 5.65
CA PRO A 281 16.42 -15.65 6.28
C PRO A 281 15.19 -15.53 5.35
N LEU A 282 14.03 -15.32 5.96
CA LEU A 282 12.79 -15.02 5.22
C LEU A 282 12.91 -13.67 4.49
N LEU A 283 13.54 -12.70 5.15
CA LEU A 283 13.90 -11.38 4.65
C LEU A 283 15.31 -11.02 5.14
N ASP A 284 16.18 -10.58 4.24
CA ASP A 284 17.52 -10.15 4.66
C ASP A 284 17.47 -8.75 5.29
N LEU A 285 17.29 -8.71 6.61
CA LEU A 285 17.21 -7.48 7.38
C LEU A 285 18.56 -6.72 7.48
N LYS A 286 19.67 -7.29 7.01
CA LYS A 286 20.96 -6.57 6.94
C LYS A 286 20.88 -5.33 6.05
N ILE A 287 19.94 -5.31 5.11
CA ILE A 287 19.61 -4.15 4.26
C ILE A 287 19.31 -2.90 5.11
N LEU A 288 18.68 -3.06 6.27
CA LEU A 288 18.39 -1.95 7.19
C LEU A 288 19.65 -1.31 7.79
N GLY A 289 20.81 -1.96 7.70
CA GLY A 289 22.11 -1.38 8.05
C GLY A 289 22.64 -0.40 6.99
N LEU A 290 22.11 -0.43 5.77
CA LEU A 290 22.54 0.42 4.67
C LEU A 290 21.85 1.80 4.75
N ARG A 291 22.60 2.86 5.04
CA ARG A 291 22.06 4.23 5.10
C ARG A 291 21.39 4.67 3.80
N SER A 292 21.88 4.19 2.65
CA SER A 292 21.30 4.45 1.32
C SER A 292 19.86 3.91 1.17
N PHE A 293 19.50 2.87 1.90
CA PHE A 293 18.16 2.32 1.95
C PHE A 293 17.35 2.87 3.14
N THR A 294 17.91 2.81 4.33
CA THR A 294 17.17 3.06 5.58
C THR A 294 16.66 4.49 5.70
N VAL A 295 17.47 5.48 5.33
CA VAL A 295 17.02 6.88 5.40
C VAL A 295 15.86 7.16 4.45
N PRO A 296 15.93 6.82 3.14
CA PRO A 296 14.78 6.96 2.25
C PRO A 296 13.58 6.08 2.66
N ALA A 297 13.81 4.87 3.16
CA ALA A 297 12.73 3.99 3.64
C ALA A 297 11.96 4.62 4.81
N LEU A 298 12.65 5.25 5.77
CA LEU A 298 12.01 6.00 6.85
C LEU A 298 11.23 7.21 6.34
N MET A 299 11.75 7.95 5.34
CA MET A 299 11.00 9.05 4.72
C MET A 299 9.70 8.56 4.07
N VAL A 300 9.75 7.45 3.31
CA VAL A 300 8.56 6.82 2.72
C VAL A 300 7.58 6.40 3.80
N THR A 301 8.05 5.75 4.84
CA THR A 301 7.22 5.21 5.91
C THR A 301 6.52 6.33 6.72
N CYS A 302 7.23 7.41 7.03
CA CYS A 302 6.64 8.59 7.68
C CYS A 302 5.59 9.28 6.79
N SER A 303 5.88 9.43 5.48
CA SER A 303 4.93 10.03 4.55
C SER A 303 3.69 9.16 4.37
N PHE A 304 3.85 7.85 4.31
CA PHE A 304 2.73 6.91 4.18
C PHE A 304 1.84 6.92 5.42
N ALA A 305 2.41 6.88 6.62
CA ALA A 305 1.67 6.97 7.86
C ALA A 305 0.89 8.30 7.99
N CYS A 306 1.51 9.42 7.61
CA CYS A 306 0.82 10.71 7.55
C CYS A 306 -0.35 10.68 6.57
N THR A 307 -0.13 10.17 5.35
CA THR A 307 -1.17 10.08 4.32
C THR A 307 -2.36 9.28 4.82
N LEU A 308 -2.11 8.11 5.43
CA LEU A 308 -3.18 7.27 5.95
C LEU A 308 -3.90 7.89 7.14
N ALA A 309 -3.18 8.54 8.05
CA ALA A 309 -3.79 9.26 9.16
C ALA A 309 -4.75 10.37 8.66
N ILE A 310 -4.32 11.17 7.69
CA ILE A 310 -5.16 12.21 7.10
C ILE A 310 -6.31 11.62 6.29
N MET A 311 -6.05 10.59 5.47
CA MET A 311 -7.09 9.88 4.70
C MET A 311 -8.12 9.17 5.59
N TYR A 312 -7.77 8.83 6.81
CA TYR A 312 -8.67 8.29 7.81
C TYR A 312 -9.54 9.39 8.45
N ILE A 313 -8.93 10.52 8.85
CA ILE A 313 -9.60 11.60 9.56
C ILE A 313 -10.47 12.44 8.64
N ALA A 314 -9.95 12.83 7.47
CA ALA A 314 -10.56 13.81 6.57
C ALA A 314 -12.02 13.48 6.16
N PRO A 315 -12.37 12.25 5.71
CA PRO A 315 -13.74 11.91 5.36
C PRO A 315 -14.68 11.88 6.58
N GLN A 316 -14.18 11.58 7.75
CA GLN A 316 -14.96 11.57 8.98
C GLN A 316 -15.20 13.00 9.47
N GLU A 317 -14.21 13.90 9.34
CA GLU A 317 -14.38 15.32 9.65
C GLU A 317 -15.40 15.98 8.72
N LEU A 318 -15.39 15.65 7.42
CA LEU A 318 -16.42 16.11 6.49
C LEU A 318 -17.81 15.68 6.94
N GLN A 319 -17.97 14.43 7.38
CA GLN A 319 -19.28 13.88 7.77
C GLN A 319 -19.70 14.30 9.20
N ARG A 320 -18.84 14.13 10.19
CA ARG A 320 -19.15 14.34 11.61
C ARG A 320 -18.86 15.75 12.10
N GLY A 321 -17.83 16.40 11.57
CA GLY A 321 -17.41 17.75 11.93
C GLY A 321 -18.12 18.85 11.14
N LEU A 322 -18.24 18.66 9.82
CA LEU A 322 -18.84 19.64 8.91
C LEU A 322 -20.26 19.30 8.48
N GLY A 323 -20.78 18.11 8.80
CA GLY A 323 -22.18 17.71 8.58
C GLY A 323 -22.52 17.36 7.14
N PHE A 324 -21.52 17.06 6.28
CA PHE A 324 -21.78 16.62 4.91
C PHE A 324 -22.20 15.15 4.87
N ASP A 325 -23.05 14.79 3.92
CA ASP A 325 -23.37 13.39 3.63
C ASP A 325 -22.17 12.65 3.00
N ALA A 326 -22.21 11.32 3.02
CA ALA A 326 -21.11 10.47 2.53
C ALA A 326 -20.81 10.71 1.04
N THR A 327 -21.83 11.00 0.23
CA THR A 327 -21.67 11.29 -1.20
C THR A 327 -20.88 12.58 -1.42
N THR A 328 -21.26 13.66 -0.74
CA THR A 328 -20.57 14.95 -0.80
C THR A 328 -19.15 14.82 -0.27
N ALA A 329 -18.94 14.12 0.86
CA ALA A 329 -17.61 13.86 1.40
C ALA A 329 -16.72 13.13 0.39
N GLY A 330 -17.22 12.08 -0.26
CA GLY A 330 -16.50 11.33 -1.30
C GLY A 330 -16.16 12.19 -2.53
N LEU A 331 -17.07 13.06 -2.98
CA LEU A 331 -16.85 13.97 -4.11
C LEU A 331 -15.81 15.05 -3.79
N LEU A 332 -15.83 15.62 -2.58
CA LEU A 332 -14.84 16.61 -2.15
C LEU A 332 -13.41 16.02 -2.09
N MET A 333 -13.30 14.74 -1.79
CA MET A 333 -12.01 14.06 -1.77
C MET A 333 -11.49 13.71 -3.19
N LEU A 334 -12.36 13.64 -4.19
CA LEU A 334 -11.99 13.27 -5.56
C LEU A 334 -10.94 14.23 -6.15
N ALA A 335 -11.09 15.52 -5.93
CA ALA A 335 -10.17 16.52 -6.47
C ALA A 335 -8.72 16.28 -6.04
N GLY A 336 -8.47 16.05 -4.74
CA GLY A 336 -7.16 15.71 -4.23
C GLY A 336 -6.65 14.38 -4.75
N GLY A 337 -7.52 13.37 -4.85
CA GLY A 337 -7.17 12.06 -5.41
C GLY A 337 -6.70 12.15 -6.87
N VAL A 338 -7.43 12.87 -7.73
CA VAL A 338 -7.05 13.09 -9.14
C VAL A 338 -5.70 13.80 -9.23
N VAL A 339 -5.50 14.85 -8.44
CA VAL A 339 -4.23 15.59 -8.41
C VAL A 339 -3.08 14.70 -7.94
N ASN A 340 -3.31 13.86 -6.91
CA ASN A 340 -2.34 12.89 -6.44
C ASN A 340 -1.91 11.93 -7.56
N ALA A 341 -2.84 11.39 -8.34
CA ALA A 341 -2.54 10.49 -9.45
C ALA A 341 -1.71 11.18 -10.54
N ILE A 342 -2.07 12.41 -10.92
CA ILE A 342 -1.33 13.21 -11.92
C ILE A 342 0.09 13.50 -11.43
N CYS A 343 0.23 13.96 -10.18
CA CYS A 343 1.52 14.27 -9.58
C CYS A 343 2.39 13.02 -9.39
N SER A 344 1.80 11.88 -9.06
CA SER A 344 2.52 10.60 -8.95
C SER A 344 3.14 10.18 -10.28
N PHE A 345 2.39 10.33 -11.37
CA PHE A 345 2.91 10.04 -12.72
C PHE A 345 4.04 11.00 -13.12
N GLY A 346 3.93 12.27 -12.72
CA GLY A 346 4.98 13.29 -12.94
C GLY A 346 6.22 13.05 -12.07
N ALA A 347 6.05 12.63 -10.82
CA ALA A 347 7.12 12.48 -9.84
C ALA A 347 8.21 11.51 -10.31
N GLY A 348 7.84 10.39 -10.94
CA GLY A 348 8.80 9.42 -11.49
C GLY A 348 9.71 10.02 -12.56
N ARG A 349 9.15 10.79 -13.51
CA ARG A 349 9.92 11.46 -14.56
C ARG A 349 10.82 12.58 -14.02
N LEU A 350 10.30 13.35 -13.07
CA LEU A 350 11.09 14.40 -12.42
C LEU A 350 12.23 13.82 -11.57
N PHE A 351 12.00 12.67 -10.93
CA PHE A 351 13.05 11.95 -10.21
C PHE A 351 14.26 11.59 -11.10
N ASP A 352 13.99 11.11 -12.31
CA ASP A 352 15.07 10.76 -13.25
C ASP A 352 15.89 11.99 -13.68
N ARG A 353 15.29 13.19 -13.67
CA ARG A 353 15.94 14.44 -14.07
C ARG A 353 16.62 15.19 -12.92
N PHE A 354 15.99 15.24 -11.75
CA PHE A 354 16.42 16.11 -10.64
C PHE A 354 16.95 15.33 -9.43
N GLY A 355 16.81 14.00 -9.41
CA GLY A 355 17.15 13.17 -8.26
C GLY A 355 16.11 13.19 -7.15
N ALA A 356 16.39 12.50 -6.04
CA ALA A 356 15.44 12.33 -4.93
C ALA A 356 15.33 13.57 -4.05
N VAL A 357 16.46 14.13 -3.65
CA VAL A 357 16.53 15.15 -2.57
C VAL A 357 15.69 16.39 -2.85
N PRO A 358 15.78 17.05 -4.03
CA PRO A 358 14.99 18.24 -4.32
C PRO A 358 13.49 17.97 -4.31
N LEU A 359 13.09 16.81 -4.87
CA LEU A 359 11.67 16.44 -4.98
C LEU A 359 11.07 16.08 -3.62
N VAL A 360 11.81 15.34 -2.79
CA VAL A 360 11.39 15.02 -1.42
C VAL A 360 11.18 16.29 -0.60
N ARG A 361 12.12 17.26 -0.68
CA ARG A 361 12.02 18.54 0.04
C ARG A 361 10.85 19.38 -0.45
N LEU A 362 10.69 19.51 -1.77
CA LEU A 362 9.55 20.23 -2.36
C LEU A 362 8.23 19.59 -1.95
N GLY A 363 8.14 18.25 -2.07
CA GLY A 363 6.94 17.51 -1.68
C GLY A 363 6.62 17.66 -0.19
N ALA A 364 7.64 17.56 0.67
CA ALA A 364 7.46 17.76 2.11
C ALA A 364 6.98 19.18 2.45
N LEU A 365 7.54 20.22 1.83
CA LEU A 365 7.10 21.61 2.04
C LEU A 365 5.64 21.81 1.62
N LEU A 366 5.23 21.28 0.47
CA LEU A 366 3.83 21.36 0.02
C LEU A 366 2.90 20.58 0.95
N ALA A 367 3.31 19.37 1.41
CA ALA A 367 2.54 18.59 2.36
C ALA A 367 2.41 19.29 3.73
N ILE A 368 3.46 20.00 4.19
CA ILE A 368 3.42 20.85 5.39
C ILE A 368 2.38 21.96 5.21
N VAL A 369 2.42 22.68 4.09
CA VAL A 369 1.44 23.75 3.80
C VAL A 369 0.03 23.17 3.80
N GLY A 370 -0.22 22.04 3.11
CA GLY A 370 -1.51 21.36 3.12
C GLY A 370 -1.95 20.94 4.51
N SER A 371 -1.05 20.39 5.33
CA SER A 371 -1.34 20.02 6.72
C SER A 371 -1.68 21.22 7.59
N VAL A 372 -0.99 22.35 7.41
CA VAL A 372 -1.32 23.60 8.10
C VAL A 372 -2.69 24.13 7.68
N LEU A 373 -3.05 24.05 6.40
CA LEU A 373 -4.40 24.41 5.94
C LEU A 373 -5.47 23.52 6.59
N PHE A 374 -5.23 22.22 6.76
CA PHE A 374 -6.14 21.34 7.50
C PHE A 374 -6.34 21.78 8.96
N LEU A 375 -5.31 22.28 9.62
CA LEU A 375 -5.42 22.82 10.99
C LEU A 375 -6.31 24.06 11.10
N MET A 376 -6.52 24.77 10.00
CA MET A 376 -7.39 25.97 9.96
C MET A 376 -8.87 25.62 9.74
N ILE A 377 -9.21 24.35 9.49
CA ILE A 377 -10.60 23.92 9.33
C ILE A 377 -11.33 24.06 10.66
N GLY A 378 -12.55 24.57 10.59
CA GLY A 378 -13.46 24.77 11.71
C GLY A 378 -14.90 24.49 11.33
N VAL A 379 -15.78 24.42 12.30
CA VAL A 379 -17.22 24.28 12.07
C VAL A 379 -17.68 25.45 11.20
N GLY A 380 -18.37 25.17 10.09
CA GLY A 380 -18.81 26.18 9.12
C GLY A 380 -17.77 26.52 8.04
N THR A 381 -16.62 25.84 8.01
CA THR A 381 -15.66 26.01 6.90
C THR A 381 -16.30 25.64 5.58
N VAL A 382 -16.14 26.51 4.58
CA VAL A 382 -16.68 26.28 3.24
C VAL A 382 -15.99 25.09 2.56
N PRO A 383 -16.73 24.26 1.80
CA PRO A 383 -16.18 23.06 1.14
C PRO A 383 -14.96 23.33 0.27
N ALA A 384 -14.93 24.49 -0.41
CA ALA A 384 -13.81 24.87 -1.25
C ALA A 384 -12.47 25.00 -0.50
N PHE A 385 -12.50 25.43 0.78
CA PHE A 385 -11.29 25.52 1.59
C PHE A 385 -10.75 24.12 1.96
N PHE A 386 -11.64 23.17 2.28
CA PHE A 386 -11.26 21.78 2.50
C PHE A 386 -10.61 21.18 1.25
N VAL A 387 -11.24 21.39 0.08
CA VAL A 387 -10.68 20.93 -1.21
C VAL A 387 -9.31 21.54 -1.45
N LEU A 388 -9.12 22.84 -1.19
CA LEU A 388 -7.82 23.50 -1.33
C LEU A 388 -6.76 22.84 -0.43
N ALA A 389 -7.06 22.64 0.86
CA ALA A 389 -6.15 21.99 1.81
C ALA A 389 -5.77 20.57 1.34
N HIS A 390 -6.77 19.80 0.92
CA HIS A 390 -6.60 18.44 0.43
C HIS A 390 -5.79 18.39 -0.87
N VAL A 391 -6.05 19.25 -1.84
CA VAL A 391 -5.31 19.32 -3.11
C VAL A 391 -3.85 19.69 -2.86
N VAL A 392 -3.58 20.72 -2.06
CA VAL A 392 -2.20 21.15 -1.75
C VAL A 392 -1.43 20.01 -1.07
N PHE A 393 -2.05 19.32 -0.10
CA PHE A 393 -1.46 18.17 0.55
C PHE A 393 -1.17 17.03 -0.45
N MET A 394 -2.14 16.72 -1.31
CA MET A 394 -2.06 15.65 -2.31
C MET A 394 -1.11 15.94 -3.49
N ILE A 395 -0.70 17.19 -3.71
CA ILE A 395 0.43 17.52 -4.59
C ILE A 395 1.75 17.13 -3.93
N GLY A 396 1.91 17.43 -2.63
CA GLY A 396 3.16 17.20 -1.91
C GLY A 396 3.51 15.73 -1.73
N ILE A 397 2.54 14.92 -1.38
CA ILE A 397 2.74 13.49 -1.03
C ILE A 397 3.43 12.68 -2.13
N PRO A 398 2.99 12.68 -3.41
CA PRO A 398 3.63 11.90 -4.45
C PRO A 398 5.09 12.27 -4.69
N PHE A 399 5.42 13.57 -4.70
CA PHE A 399 6.79 14.02 -4.89
C PHE A 399 7.70 13.50 -3.77
N MET A 400 7.23 13.50 -2.53
CA MET A 400 7.99 13.00 -1.40
C MET A 400 8.07 11.47 -1.42
N GLN A 401 6.94 10.78 -1.50
CA GLN A 401 6.84 9.33 -1.33
C GLN A 401 7.48 8.56 -2.48
N GLN A 402 7.12 8.88 -3.74
CA GLN A 402 7.65 8.18 -4.91
C GLN A 402 9.15 8.39 -5.10
N SER A 403 9.63 9.63 -4.86
CA SER A 403 11.06 9.94 -4.97
C SER A 403 11.87 9.26 -3.88
N ALA A 404 11.38 9.24 -2.64
CA ALA A 404 12.04 8.53 -1.55
C ALA A 404 12.02 6.99 -1.77
N GLN A 405 10.92 6.42 -2.26
CA GLN A 405 10.80 5.00 -2.60
C GLN A 405 11.77 4.60 -3.70
N SER A 406 11.87 5.40 -4.75
CA SER A 406 12.83 5.18 -5.84
C SER A 406 14.27 5.26 -5.34
N ALA A 407 14.59 6.22 -4.46
CA ALA A 407 15.92 6.35 -3.85
C ALA A 407 16.26 5.14 -2.96
N ALA A 408 15.32 4.66 -2.14
CA ALA A 408 15.51 3.48 -1.31
C ALA A 408 15.89 2.24 -2.14
N LEU A 409 15.17 1.99 -3.23
CA LEU A 409 15.40 0.81 -4.06
C LEU A 409 16.63 0.94 -4.96
N LYS A 410 16.90 2.14 -5.52
CA LYS A 410 18.13 2.39 -6.29
C LYS A 410 19.41 2.29 -5.43
N GLY A 411 19.31 2.59 -4.14
CA GLY A 411 20.42 2.49 -3.20
C GLY A 411 20.84 1.07 -2.81
N LEU A 412 20.15 0.05 -3.34
CA LEU A 412 20.41 -1.37 -3.04
C LEU A 412 21.16 -2.08 -4.16
N PRO A 413 22.09 -3.00 -3.82
CA PRO A 413 22.60 -3.97 -4.77
C PRO A 413 21.46 -4.80 -5.40
N HIS A 414 21.60 -5.18 -6.67
CA HIS A 414 20.53 -5.85 -7.43
C HIS A 414 19.97 -7.12 -6.77
N HIS A 415 20.81 -7.90 -6.09
CA HIS A 415 20.39 -9.13 -5.40
C HIS A 415 19.50 -8.87 -4.19
N PHE A 416 19.52 -7.66 -3.61
CA PHE A 416 18.67 -7.25 -2.49
C PHE A 416 17.38 -6.52 -2.90
N ALA A 417 17.18 -6.25 -4.18
CA ALA A 417 16.06 -5.42 -4.64
C ALA A 417 14.67 -6.01 -4.26
N ALA A 418 14.52 -7.33 -4.33
CA ALA A 418 13.28 -8.01 -3.97
C ALA A 418 12.99 -7.93 -2.46
N ASP A 419 14.01 -8.21 -1.63
CA ASP A 419 13.89 -8.14 -0.17
C ASP A 419 13.65 -6.69 0.28
N GLY A 420 14.39 -5.74 -0.30
CA GLY A 420 14.21 -4.31 -0.02
C GLY A 420 12.79 -3.81 -0.33
N SER A 421 12.22 -4.22 -1.46
CA SER A 421 10.84 -3.90 -1.81
C SER A 421 9.85 -4.52 -0.82
N THR A 422 10.04 -5.77 -0.42
CA THR A 422 9.17 -6.45 0.54
C THR A 422 9.25 -5.81 1.92
N ILE A 423 10.46 -5.50 2.39
CA ILE A 423 10.69 -4.80 3.67
C ILE A 423 10.01 -3.44 3.66
N LEU A 424 10.19 -2.66 2.58
CA LEU A 424 9.62 -1.33 2.47
C LEU A 424 8.09 -1.37 2.50
N ASN A 425 7.46 -2.28 1.73
CA ASN A 425 6.01 -2.45 1.72
C ASN A 425 5.48 -2.93 3.09
N THR A 426 6.17 -3.87 3.74
CA THR A 426 5.81 -4.33 5.09
C THR A 426 5.88 -3.19 6.11
N MET A 427 6.97 -2.39 6.07
CA MET A 427 7.11 -1.20 6.91
C MET A 427 5.96 -0.21 6.68
N GLN A 428 5.60 0.08 5.43
CA GLN A 428 4.50 0.97 5.09
C GLN A 428 3.19 0.47 5.69
N GLN A 429 2.82 -0.79 5.50
CA GLN A 429 1.55 -1.34 6.00
C GLN A 429 1.49 -1.33 7.53
N VAL A 430 2.56 -1.79 8.21
CA VAL A 430 2.59 -1.84 9.67
C VAL A 430 2.58 -0.44 10.27
N VAL A 431 3.45 0.45 9.80
CA VAL A 431 3.52 1.83 10.34
C VAL A 431 2.30 2.65 9.92
N GLY A 432 1.71 2.37 8.76
CA GLY A 432 0.43 2.92 8.36
C GLY A 432 -0.71 2.52 9.29
N ALA A 433 -0.80 1.24 9.67
CA ALA A 433 -1.77 0.75 10.66
C ALA A 433 -1.57 1.41 12.03
N VAL A 434 -0.32 1.47 12.52
CA VAL A 434 0.04 2.15 13.78
C VAL A 434 -0.27 3.64 13.70
N GLY A 435 0.06 4.30 12.59
CA GLY A 435 -0.21 5.72 12.37
C GLY A 435 -1.71 6.05 12.39
N THR A 436 -2.52 5.22 11.74
CA THR A 436 -3.99 5.35 11.77
C THR A 436 -4.53 5.15 13.19
N ALA A 437 -4.00 4.17 13.92
CA ALA A 437 -4.42 3.92 15.30
C ALA A 437 -4.07 5.10 16.23
N ILE A 438 -2.85 5.65 16.13
CA ILE A 438 -2.44 6.85 16.86
C ILE A 438 -3.34 8.04 16.50
N ALA A 439 -3.61 8.25 15.21
CA ALA A 439 -4.47 9.32 14.75
C ALA A 439 -5.89 9.22 15.35
N THR A 440 -6.42 7.99 15.46
CA THR A 440 -7.71 7.75 16.12
C THR A 440 -7.67 8.04 17.62
N CYS A 441 -6.63 7.59 18.33
CA CYS A 441 -6.46 7.91 19.75
C CYS A 441 -6.43 9.41 19.98
N LEU A 442 -5.71 10.16 19.14
CA LEU A 442 -5.60 11.61 19.21
C LEU A 442 -6.94 12.30 18.88
N LEU A 443 -7.66 11.80 17.85
CA LEU A 443 -9.00 12.24 17.50
C LEU A 443 -9.96 12.10 18.70
N MET A 444 -10.00 10.92 19.31
CA MET A 444 -10.87 10.64 20.47
C MET A 444 -10.47 11.43 21.72
N ALA A 445 -9.17 11.57 21.98
CA ALA A 445 -8.68 12.38 23.10
C ALA A 445 -9.05 13.86 22.94
N GLY A 446 -8.97 14.39 21.72
CA GLY A 446 -9.38 15.76 21.44
C GLY A 446 -10.89 15.96 21.54
N GLN A 447 -11.69 14.96 21.14
CA GLN A 447 -13.15 14.99 21.35
C GLN A 447 -13.52 15.00 22.84
N ALA A 448 -12.83 14.21 23.64
CA ALA A 448 -13.06 14.11 25.09
C ALA A 448 -12.60 15.37 25.86
N ALA A 449 -11.61 16.10 25.33
CA ALA A 449 -11.09 17.33 25.91
C ALA A 449 -11.97 18.56 25.59
N GLY A 450 -12.98 18.43 24.72
CA GLY A 450 -13.92 19.48 24.40
C GLY A 450 -14.61 20.00 25.66
N THR A 451 -14.77 21.33 25.76
CA THR A 451 -15.36 21.97 26.95
C THR A 451 -16.86 21.67 27.07
N ALA A 452 -17.35 21.59 28.28
CA ALA A 452 -18.78 21.44 28.58
C ALA A 452 -19.57 22.62 27.94
N GLY A 453 -20.31 22.36 26.85
CA GLY A 453 -21.06 23.36 26.07
C GLY A 453 -20.69 23.39 24.60
N GLU A 454 -19.62 22.74 24.15
CA GLU A 454 -19.30 22.59 22.74
C GLU A 454 -20.23 21.57 22.05
N SER A 455 -20.57 21.85 20.78
CA SER A 455 -21.32 20.88 19.98
C SER A 455 -20.45 19.64 19.68
N ALA A 456 -21.09 18.48 19.47
CA ALA A 456 -20.39 17.26 19.06
C ALA A 456 -19.54 17.47 17.79
N ALA A 457 -20.01 18.32 16.86
CA ALA A 457 -19.27 18.69 15.64
C ALA A 457 -17.98 19.47 16.00
N GLN A 458 -18.04 20.37 16.96
CA GLN A 458 -16.89 21.16 17.40
C GLN A 458 -15.84 20.29 18.10
N GLY A 459 -16.28 19.37 18.96
CA GLY A 459 -15.40 18.37 19.58
C GLY A 459 -14.72 17.48 18.53
N PHE A 460 -15.44 17.11 17.45
CA PHE A 460 -14.85 16.32 16.38
C PHE A 460 -13.75 17.09 15.62
N VAL A 461 -14.00 18.36 15.27
CA VAL A 461 -13.02 19.23 14.60
C VAL A 461 -11.79 19.44 15.49
N THR A 462 -11.98 19.64 16.81
CA THR A 462 -10.87 19.75 17.77
C THR A 462 -10.04 18.47 17.82
N GLY A 463 -10.69 17.31 17.84
CA GLY A 463 -10.01 16.02 17.76
C GLY A 463 -9.26 15.81 16.45
N SER A 464 -9.85 16.19 15.31
CA SER A 464 -9.22 16.12 13.98
C SER A 464 -7.92 16.93 13.94
N ARG A 465 -7.89 18.11 14.55
CA ARG A 465 -6.68 18.94 14.65
C ARG A 465 -5.52 18.21 15.30
N HIS A 466 -5.75 17.44 16.39
CA HIS A 466 -4.68 16.65 17.01
C HIS A 466 -4.11 15.61 16.05
N GLY A 467 -4.96 14.94 15.27
CA GLY A 467 -4.51 14.01 14.25
C GLY A 467 -3.75 14.69 13.09
N TYR A 468 -4.16 15.88 12.68
CA TYR A 468 -3.42 16.66 11.66
C TYR A 468 -2.08 17.16 12.17
N ILE A 469 -1.96 17.53 13.45
CA ILE A 469 -0.67 17.86 14.10
C ILE A 469 0.24 16.64 14.08
N PHE A 470 -0.27 15.46 14.40
CA PHE A 470 0.51 14.22 14.29
C PHE A 470 1.02 13.99 12.87
N GLY A 471 0.16 14.13 11.85
CA GLY A 471 0.55 14.05 10.45
C GLY A 471 1.64 15.08 10.08
N LEU A 472 1.47 16.33 10.53
CA LEU A 472 2.46 17.39 10.31
C LEU A 472 3.82 17.05 10.92
N VAL A 473 3.85 16.51 12.14
CA VAL A 473 5.09 16.06 12.80
C VAL A 473 5.79 14.97 11.98
N LEU A 474 5.05 14.00 11.44
CA LEU A 474 5.62 12.94 10.60
C LEU A 474 6.24 13.50 9.31
N ILE A 475 5.60 14.48 8.65
CA ILE A 475 6.17 15.12 7.46
C ILE A 475 7.41 15.95 7.80
N VAL A 476 7.41 16.67 8.92
CA VAL A 476 8.60 17.42 9.39
C VAL A 476 9.75 16.43 9.67
N ILE A 477 9.50 15.30 10.31
CA ILE A 477 10.53 14.26 10.50
C ILE A 477 11.05 13.78 9.15
N ALA A 478 10.18 13.49 8.17
CA ALA A 478 10.60 13.07 6.84
C ALA A 478 11.43 14.15 6.12
N LEU A 479 11.07 15.43 6.27
CA LEU A 479 11.86 16.55 5.76
C LEU A 479 13.24 16.61 6.41
N LEU A 480 13.33 16.47 7.73
CA LEU A 480 14.62 16.47 8.44
C LEU A 480 15.50 15.28 8.01
N LEU A 481 14.92 14.10 7.84
CA LEU A 481 15.62 12.92 7.31
C LEU A 481 16.19 13.18 5.91
N SER A 482 15.53 14.02 5.08
CA SER A 482 16.03 14.36 3.75
C SER A 482 17.37 15.11 3.75
N PHE A 483 17.74 15.76 4.86
CA PHE A 483 19.05 16.40 5.02
C PHE A 483 20.16 15.41 5.40
N LEU A 484 19.78 14.24 5.94
CA LEU A 484 20.71 13.15 6.25
C LEU A 484 20.99 12.25 5.02
N HIS A 485 20.13 12.31 4.00
CA HIS A 485 20.29 11.56 2.76
C HIS A 485 21.28 12.28 1.84
N ARG A 486 22.39 11.60 1.52
CA ARG A 486 23.35 12.06 0.50
C ARG A 486 23.12 11.23 -0.76
N GLU A 487 22.78 11.89 -1.86
CA GLU A 487 22.75 11.20 -3.16
C GLU A 487 24.16 10.71 -3.49
N GLN A 488 24.28 9.40 -3.70
CA GLN A 488 25.47 8.85 -4.34
C GLN A 488 25.37 9.23 -5.82
N ARG A 489 26.18 10.22 -6.22
CA ARG A 489 26.36 10.65 -7.62
C ARG A 489 27.17 9.63 -8.40
#